data_32c32ce2643e7434705e3464b0f33c5e
#
_entry.id   32c32ce2643e7434705e3464b0f33c5e
#
_cell.length_a   1.000
_cell.length_b   1.000
_cell.length_c   1.000
_cell.angle_alpha   90.00
_cell.angle_beta   90.00
_cell.angle_gamma   90.00
#
_symmetry.space_group_name_H-M   'P 1'
#
loop_
_entity.id
_entity.type
_entity.pdbx_description
1 polymer ?
#
loop_
_entity_poly.entity_id
_entity_poly.type
_entity_poly.pdbx_seq_one_letter_code
_entity_poly.pdbx_strand_id
1 'polypeptide(L)'
;MKKADVIDLVKYHYADNELEFKNQAVRIANDFYNKGDSMLSQEIMQIISSRKSIFQKSEDSIVEDNLTVAKLDTKDMLLPKAITNDINGIVNAVKRKAPGINKFLFVGSPGTGKTESAKQIAKQLNRKLLIVDFNGLIDSKLGKSMKNVTKMFKAINELPSLEEYIILFDEIDAVALDRINQNDSREMGRVTSTFLRQFDNLNPDVVLIATTNLFKYLDKALARRFDATVDFDRYTENDKIEVAKYLLKEYMKQYKGLRKDMNFFEKIIRYSDVPNPGNLRNLIKVSLAFSDPDDPYDYLRQLYIRLYGDIPTVNAFDFTQREFSILHKKQKEGQA
;
A
#
# COMPACT_ATOMS: atom_id res chain seq x y z
N MET A 1 -19.35 8.66 44.70
CA MET A 1 -18.96 7.42 44.00
C MET A 1 -19.58 6.23 44.72
N LYS A 2 -20.33 5.42 44.01
CA LYS A 2 -20.92 4.16 44.54
C LYS A 2 -19.96 3.02 44.31
N LYS A 3 -20.01 1.96 45.16
CA LYS A 3 -19.18 0.77 44.94
C LYS A 3 -19.38 0.11 43.57
N ALA A 4 -20.62 0.23 43.03
CA ALA A 4 -20.96 -0.24 41.69
C ALA A 4 -20.17 0.47 40.60
N ASP A 5 -19.93 1.77 40.72
CA ASP A 5 -19.22 2.59 39.71
C ASP A 5 -17.78 2.11 39.50
N VAL A 6 -17.12 1.65 40.58
CA VAL A 6 -15.77 1.10 40.52
C VAL A 6 -15.76 -0.28 39.87
N ILE A 7 -16.76 -1.14 40.24
CA ILE A 7 -16.89 -2.48 39.65
C ILE A 7 -17.14 -2.40 38.15
N ASP A 8 -18.00 -1.49 37.71
CA ASP A 8 -18.30 -1.31 36.28
C ASP A 8 -17.08 -0.77 35.53
N LEU A 9 -16.29 0.15 36.13
CA LEU A 9 -15.05 0.63 35.55
C LEU A 9 -14.06 -0.51 35.31
N VAL A 10 -13.89 -1.40 36.30
CA VAL A 10 -13.01 -2.58 36.20
C VAL A 10 -13.54 -3.55 35.13
N LYS A 11 -14.85 -3.84 35.12
CA LYS A 11 -15.47 -4.71 34.10
C LYS A 11 -15.23 -4.20 32.67
N TYR A 12 -15.46 -2.89 32.43
CA TYR A 12 -15.28 -2.31 31.11
C TYR A 12 -13.82 -2.33 30.66
N HIS A 13 -12.89 -2.14 31.60
CA HIS A 13 -11.46 -2.25 31.31
C HIS A 13 -11.06 -3.66 30.89
N TYR A 14 -11.46 -4.69 31.62
CA TYR A 14 -11.14 -6.09 31.29
C TYR A 14 -11.95 -6.68 30.13
N ALA A 15 -13.05 -6.00 29.72
CA ALA A 15 -13.82 -6.35 28.53
C ALA A 15 -13.34 -5.61 27.27
N ASP A 16 -12.22 -4.86 27.33
CA ASP A 16 -11.72 -3.99 26.25
C ASP A 16 -12.78 -3.04 25.68
N ASN A 17 -13.77 -2.65 26.50
CA ASN A 17 -14.82 -1.73 26.13
C ASN A 17 -14.45 -0.29 26.52
N GLU A 18 -13.55 0.31 25.73
CA GLU A 18 -13.02 1.66 25.98
C GLU A 18 -14.10 2.75 26.01
N LEU A 19 -15.15 2.62 25.20
CA LEU A 19 -16.22 3.60 25.16
C LEU A 19 -17.00 3.66 26.48
N GLU A 20 -17.41 2.50 27.01
CA GLU A 20 -18.13 2.43 28.28
C GLU A 20 -17.22 2.70 29.47
N PHE A 21 -15.94 2.31 29.41
CA PHE A 21 -14.93 2.68 30.42
C PHE A 21 -14.82 4.20 30.54
N LYS A 22 -14.71 4.91 29.40
CA LYS A 22 -14.62 6.37 29.36
C LYS A 22 -15.91 7.03 29.85
N ASN A 23 -17.07 6.55 29.41
CA ASN A 23 -18.36 7.06 29.86
C ASN A 23 -18.53 6.93 31.36
N GLN A 24 -18.11 5.80 31.93
CA GLN A 24 -18.16 5.56 33.36
C GLN A 24 -17.15 6.45 34.13
N ALA A 25 -15.94 6.65 33.62
CA ALA A 25 -14.97 7.54 34.23
C ALA A 25 -15.44 9.01 34.23
N VAL A 26 -16.09 9.49 33.14
CA VAL A 26 -16.72 10.81 33.10
C VAL A 26 -17.87 10.92 34.11
N ARG A 27 -18.69 9.89 34.30
CA ARG A 27 -19.73 9.85 35.32
C ARG A 27 -19.15 10.00 36.73
N ILE A 28 -18.08 9.30 37.02
CA ILE A 28 -17.36 9.36 38.30
C ILE A 28 -16.82 10.79 38.53
N ALA A 29 -16.20 11.40 37.53
CA ALA A 29 -15.67 12.76 37.61
C ALA A 29 -16.80 13.78 37.93
N ASN A 30 -17.94 13.66 37.25
CA ASN A 30 -19.10 14.51 37.50
C ASN A 30 -19.71 14.27 38.91
N ASP A 31 -19.71 13.04 39.42
CA ASP A 31 -20.19 12.75 40.80
C ASP A 31 -19.27 13.41 41.86
N PHE A 32 -17.95 13.45 41.64
CA PHE A 32 -17.02 14.19 42.49
C PHE A 32 -17.25 15.70 42.42
N TYR A 33 -17.42 16.25 41.24
CA TYR A 33 -17.75 17.67 41.05
C TYR A 33 -19.01 18.07 41.81
N ASN A 34 -20.08 17.29 41.68
CA ASN A 34 -21.37 17.54 42.36
C ASN A 34 -21.27 17.42 43.89
N LYS A 35 -20.27 16.73 44.43
CA LYS A 35 -19.99 16.60 45.86
C LYS A 35 -19.01 17.63 46.42
N GLY A 36 -18.58 18.57 45.58
CA GLY A 36 -17.70 19.66 45.96
C GLY A 36 -16.21 19.37 45.80
N ASP A 37 -15.83 18.18 45.34
CA ASP A 37 -14.44 17.81 45.10
C ASP A 37 -14.07 18.13 43.64
N SER A 38 -13.92 19.43 43.37
CA SER A 38 -13.60 19.93 42.02
C SER A 38 -12.19 19.57 41.56
N MET A 39 -11.23 19.44 42.54
CA MET A 39 -9.84 19.09 42.19
C MET A 39 -9.75 17.66 41.65
N LEU A 40 -10.35 16.67 42.33
CA LEU A 40 -10.33 15.28 41.90
C LEU A 40 -11.12 15.09 40.59
N SER A 41 -12.23 15.82 40.43
CA SER A 41 -12.99 15.86 39.17
C SER A 41 -12.12 16.35 37.99
N GLN A 42 -11.41 17.47 38.19
CA GLN A 42 -10.48 18.01 37.16
C GLN A 42 -9.35 17.04 36.86
N GLU A 43 -8.76 16.40 37.86
CA GLU A 43 -7.69 15.42 37.67
C GLU A 43 -8.17 14.22 36.85
N ILE A 44 -9.32 13.64 37.16
CA ILE A 44 -9.91 12.55 36.39
C ILE A 44 -10.23 13.00 34.96
N MET A 45 -10.81 14.17 34.77
CA MET A 45 -11.11 14.71 33.43
C MET A 45 -9.84 15.03 32.64
N GLN A 46 -8.77 15.47 33.30
CA GLN A 46 -7.48 15.69 32.71
C GLN A 46 -6.82 14.38 32.28
N ILE A 47 -6.90 13.32 33.08
CA ILE A 47 -6.43 11.97 32.71
C ILE A 47 -7.21 11.43 31.51
N ILE A 48 -8.54 11.55 31.49
CA ILE A 48 -9.40 11.12 30.38
C ILE A 48 -9.12 11.92 29.11
N SER A 49 -8.90 13.25 29.24
CA SER A 49 -8.57 14.12 28.10
C SER A 49 -7.10 14.01 27.68
N SER A 50 -6.18 13.79 28.62
CA SER A 50 -4.77 13.54 28.30
C SER A 50 -4.56 12.20 27.60
N ARG A 51 -5.36 11.18 27.93
CA ARG A 51 -5.39 9.94 27.12
C ARG A 51 -5.84 10.20 25.69
N LYS A 52 -6.82 11.09 25.47
CA LYS A 52 -7.20 11.53 24.10
C LYS A 52 -6.06 12.35 23.46
N SER A 53 -5.33 13.15 24.23
CA SER A 53 -4.17 13.90 23.74
C SER A 53 -2.89 13.07 23.62
N ILE A 54 -2.74 11.98 24.38
CA ILE A 54 -1.61 11.05 24.23
C ILE A 54 -1.84 10.19 22.97
N PHE A 55 -3.07 9.74 22.69
CA PHE A 55 -3.38 9.03 21.43
C PHE A 55 -3.38 9.98 20.23
N GLN A 56 -3.91 11.20 20.33
CA GLN A 56 -3.76 12.23 19.28
C GLN A 56 -2.34 12.76 19.18
N LYS A 57 -1.64 12.99 20.30
CA LYS A 57 -0.21 13.33 20.26
C LYS A 57 0.67 12.20 19.76
N SER A 58 0.32 10.91 19.99
CA SER A 58 1.07 9.81 19.39
C SER A 58 0.80 9.70 17.88
N GLU A 59 -0.43 9.95 17.41
CA GLU A 59 -0.71 10.01 15.96
C GLU A 59 -0.12 11.28 15.33
N ASP A 60 -0.23 12.45 15.99
CA ASP A 60 0.38 13.71 15.53
C ASP A 60 1.91 13.68 15.63
N SER A 61 2.49 13.07 16.68
CA SER A 61 3.95 12.90 16.80
C SER A 61 4.49 11.83 15.84
N ILE A 62 3.71 10.82 15.50
CA ILE A 62 4.02 9.83 14.44
C ILE A 62 4.11 10.54 13.10
N VAL A 63 3.21 11.47 12.80
CA VAL A 63 3.23 12.30 11.58
C VAL A 63 4.44 13.24 11.55
N GLU A 64 4.89 13.77 12.70
CA GLU A 64 6.10 14.61 12.80
C GLU A 64 7.39 13.82 12.50
N ASP A 65 7.40 12.48 12.62
CA ASP A 65 8.58 11.62 12.47
C ASP A 65 8.64 10.87 11.10
N ASN A 66 8.07 11.45 10.03
CA ASN A 66 8.03 10.87 8.67
C ASN A 66 7.24 9.56 8.56
N LEU A 67 6.25 9.35 9.44
CA LEU A 67 5.32 8.24 9.40
C LEU A 67 3.92 8.76 9.04
N THR A 68 3.29 8.16 8.05
CA THR A 68 1.94 8.55 7.61
C THR A 68 0.99 7.36 7.69
N VAL A 69 -0.20 7.55 8.28
CA VAL A 69 -1.24 6.53 8.29
C VAL A 69 -1.88 6.42 6.91
N ALA A 70 -1.77 5.26 6.29
CA ALA A 70 -2.35 5.02 4.97
C ALA A 70 -3.86 4.87 5.04
N LYS A 71 -4.56 5.47 4.07
CA LYS A 71 -5.97 5.13 3.82
C LYS A 71 -6.04 3.75 3.17
N LEU A 72 -6.83 2.85 3.74
CA LEU A 72 -7.01 1.48 3.27
C LEU A 72 -8.18 1.34 2.27
N ASP A 73 -8.42 2.38 1.46
CA ASP A 73 -9.42 2.35 0.38
C ASP A 73 -8.92 1.49 -0.79
N THR A 74 -8.73 0.20 -0.53
CA THR A 74 -8.25 -0.72 -1.54
C THR A 74 -9.39 -1.19 -2.41
N LYS A 75 -9.25 -1.06 -3.75
CA LYS A 75 -10.08 -1.80 -4.70
C LYS A 75 -9.55 -3.23 -4.76
N ASP A 76 -10.45 -4.18 -4.95
CA ASP A 76 -10.04 -5.55 -5.19
C ASP A 76 -9.09 -5.57 -6.39
N MET A 77 -7.92 -6.17 -6.20
CA MET A 77 -6.89 -6.29 -7.22
C MET A 77 -6.74 -7.76 -7.59
N LEU A 78 -6.82 -8.05 -8.88
CA LEU A 78 -6.55 -9.38 -9.37
C LEU A 78 -5.03 -9.59 -9.47
N LEU A 79 -4.52 -10.54 -8.69
CA LEU A 79 -3.13 -10.94 -8.67
C LEU A 79 -2.98 -12.38 -9.19
N PRO A 80 -1.83 -12.73 -9.77
CA PRO A 80 -1.48 -14.11 -10.07
C PRO A 80 -1.65 -15.02 -8.86
N LYS A 81 -2.07 -16.25 -9.10
CA LYS A 81 -2.26 -17.24 -8.02
C LYS A 81 -1.00 -17.44 -7.18
N ALA A 82 0.18 -17.42 -7.82
CA ALA A 82 1.45 -17.56 -7.13
C ALA A 82 1.69 -16.44 -6.11
N ILE A 83 1.44 -15.18 -6.50
CA ILE A 83 1.59 -14.02 -5.63
C ILE A 83 0.51 -14.03 -4.53
N THR A 84 -0.73 -14.36 -4.89
CA THR A 84 -1.84 -14.49 -3.93
C THR A 84 -1.53 -15.53 -2.84
N ASN A 85 -0.92 -16.65 -3.21
CA ASN A 85 -0.52 -17.68 -2.25
C ASN A 85 0.55 -17.17 -1.27
N ASP A 86 1.54 -16.42 -1.76
CA ASP A 86 2.56 -15.83 -0.90
C ASP A 86 1.95 -14.78 0.07
N ILE A 87 1.05 -13.93 -0.43
CA ILE A 87 0.33 -12.95 0.40
C ILE A 87 -0.49 -13.66 1.50
N ASN A 88 -1.21 -14.72 1.13
CA ASN A 88 -1.95 -15.53 2.10
C ASN A 88 -1.00 -16.20 3.12
N GLY A 89 0.18 -16.63 2.67
CA GLY A 89 1.24 -17.14 3.54
C GLY A 89 1.68 -16.12 4.57
N ILE A 90 1.92 -14.87 4.14
CA ILE A 90 2.25 -13.75 5.03
C ILE A 90 1.13 -13.49 6.05
N VAL A 91 -0.11 -13.37 5.59
CA VAL A 91 -1.28 -13.14 6.47
C VAL A 91 -1.38 -14.25 7.51
N ASN A 92 -1.20 -15.50 7.12
CA ASN A 92 -1.25 -16.65 8.03
C ASN A 92 -0.09 -16.64 9.02
N ALA A 93 1.13 -16.33 8.59
CA ALA A 93 2.30 -16.23 9.46
C ALA A 93 2.10 -15.16 10.54
N VAL A 94 1.62 -13.98 10.15
CA VAL A 94 1.34 -12.87 11.08
C VAL A 94 0.21 -13.23 12.06
N LYS A 95 -0.89 -13.84 11.58
CA LYS A 95 -2.01 -14.28 12.45
C LYS A 95 -1.58 -15.32 13.48
N ARG A 96 -0.67 -16.22 13.12
CA ARG A 96 -0.15 -17.26 14.00
C ARG A 96 0.99 -16.78 14.90
N LYS A 97 1.42 -15.52 14.75
CA LYS A 97 2.61 -14.96 15.42
C LYS A 97 3.81 -15.89 15.22
N ALA A 98 4.08 -16.28 13.95
CA ALA A 98 5.15 -17.23 13.63
C ALA A 98 6.51 -16.67 14.09
N PRO A 99 7.28 -17.38 14.94
CA PRO A 99 8.52 -16.87 15.52
C PRO A 99 9.54 -16.51 14.43
N GLY A 100 10.07 -15.30 14.49
CA GLY A 100 11.12 -14.83 13.58
C GLY A 100 10.65 -14.59 12.14
N ILE A 101 9.35 -14.47 11.87
CA ILE A 101 8.77 -14.20 10.54
C ILE A 101 7.90 -12.96 10.62
N ASN A 102 8.52 -11.80 10.48
CA ASN A 102 7.85 -10.51 10.62
C ASN A 102 8.34 -9.43 9.62
N LYS A 103 9.37 -9.72 8.81
CA LYS A 103 9.97 -8.79 7.85
C LYS A 103 9.85 -9.33 6.44
N PHE A 104 9.09 -8.66 5.58
CA PHE A 104 8.76 -9.11 4.23
C PHE A 104 9.26 -8.12 3.19
N LEU A 105 9.90 -8.62 2.12
CA LEU A 105 10.39 -7.80 1.01
C LEU A 105 9.58 -8.09 -0.25
N PHE A 106 8.93 -7.05 -0.81
CA PHE A 106 8.21 -7.11 -2.07
C PHE A 106 9.08 -6.54 -3.18
N VAL A 107 9.45 -7.37 -4.13
CA VAL A 107 10.31 -6.99 -5.25
C VAL A 107 9.54 -7.06 -6.56
N GLY A 108 9.94 -6.26 -7.54
CA GLY A 108 9.38 -6.30 -8.89
C GLY A 108 9.25 -4.94 -9.53
N SER A 109 8.89 -4.93 -10.79
CA SER A 109 8.76 -3.73 -11.63
C SER A 109 7.73 -2.73 -11.08
N PRO A 110 7.84 -1.43 -11.41
CA PRO A 110 6.83 -0.44 -11.04
C PRO A 110 5.44 -0.83 -11.56
N GLY A 111 4.40 -0.61 -10.74
CA GLY A 111 3.01 -0.86 -11.15
C GLY A 111 2.55 -2.31 -11.08
N THR A 112 3.33 -3.24 -10.51
CA THR A 112 2.95 -4.65 -10.32
C THR A 112 2.05 -4.90 -9.10
N GLY A 113 1.79 -3.89 -8.27
CA GLY A 113 0.84 -3.97 -7.16
C GLY A 113 1.44 -4.17 -5.78
N LYS A 114 2.75 -4.00 -5.59
CA LYS A 114 3.45 -4.18 -4.30
C LYS A 114 2.82 -3.39 -3.16
N THR A 115 2.75 -2.07 -3.29
CA THR A 115 2.18 -1.16 -2.28
C THR A 115 0.70 -1.45 -2.01
N GLU A 116 -0.07 -1.75 -3.07
CA GLU A 116 -1.48 -2.09 -2.93
C GLU A 116 -1.70 -3.41 -2.20
N SER A 117 -0.81 -4.39 -2.44
CA SER A 117 -0.82 -5.67 -1.71
C SER A 117 -0.51 -5.49 -0.22
N ALA A 118 0.40 -4.57 0.14
CA ALA A 118 0.66 -4.23 1.54
C ALA A 118 -0.59 -3.64 2.22
N LYS A 119 -1.33 -2.77 1.54
CA LYS A 119 -2.63 -2.25 2.03
C LYS A 119 -3.67 -3.35 2.20
N GLN A 120 -3.76 -4.29 1.24
CA GLN A 120 -4.68 -5.43 1.34
C GLN A 120 -4.35 -6.34 2.52
N ILE A 121 -3.06 -6.61 2.77
CA ILE A 121 -2.61 -7.37 3.94
C ILE A 121 -3.04 -6.66 5.22
N ALA A 122 -2.81 -5.34 5.32
CA ALA A 122 -3.22 -4.56 6.48
C ALA A 122 -4.73 -4.64 6.72
N LYS A 123 -5.54 -4.51 5.66
CA LYS A 123 -6.99 -4.66 5.70
C LYS A 123 -7.42 -6.06 6.15
N GLN A 124 -6.81 -7.12 5.61
CA GLN A 124 -7.12 -8.51 5.98
C GLN A 124 -6.76 -8.86 7.43
N LEU A 125 -5.74 -8.19 7.97
CA LEU A 125 -5.29 -8.33 9.35
C LEU A 125 -6.01 -7.39 10.31
N ASN A 126 -6.86 -6.48 9.80
CA ASN A 126 -7.50 -5.40 10.56
C ASN A 126 -6.47 -4.55 11.32
N ARG A 127 -5.36 -4.20 10.65
CA ARG A 127 -4.27 -3.39 11.20
C ARG A 127 -4.15 -2.07 10.46
N LYS A 128 -3.70 -1.03 11.14
CA LYS A 128 -3.33 0.26 10.53
C LYS A 128 -2.02 0.09 9.74
N LEU A 129 -1.91 0.69 8.57
CA LEU A 129 -0.67 0.70 7.78
C LEU A 129 0.01 2.06 7.96
N LEU A 130 1.23 2.04 8.49
CA LEU A 130 2.09 3.21 8.62
C LEU A 130 3.12 3.20 7.49
N ILE A 131 3.09 4.21 6.64
CA ILE A 131 4.06 4.38 5.55
C ILE A 131 5.19 5.28 6.01
N VAL A 132 6.42 4.85 5.79
CA VAL A 132 7.61 5.66 6.03
C VAL A 132 7.93 6.49 4.80
N ASP A 133 8.07 7.81 4.97
CA ASP A 133 8.56 8.73 3.94
C ASP A 133 10.09 8.82 4.00
N PHE A 134 10.76 8.10 3.11
CA PHE A 134 12.23 8.13 3.00
C PHE A 134 12.77 9.44 2.44
N ASN A 135 11.97 10.20 1.65
CA ASN A 135 12.43 11.49 1.13
C ASN A 135 12.63 12.51 2.25
N GLY A 136 11.77 12.47 3.28
CA GLY A 136 11.93 13.30 4.46
C GLY A 136 13.08 12.87 5.39
N LEU A 137 13.56 11.62 5.26
CA LEU A 137 14.67 11.10 6.09
C LEU A 137 16.04 11.53 5.59
N ILE A 138 16.20 11.67 4.27
CA ILE A 138 17.48 12.02 3.63
C ILE A 138 17.57 13.55 3.56
N ASP A 139 18.50 14.14 4.30
CA ASP A 139 18.77 15.58 4.28
C ASP A 139 20.16 15.85 3.69
N SER A 140 20.31 16.95 2.96
CA SER A 140 21.58 17.39 2.39
C SER A 140 22.63 17.80 3.45
N LYS A 141 22.23 17.96 4.72
CA LYS A 141 23.13 18.34 5.82
C LYS A 141 23.77 17.11 6.45
N LEU A 142 25.08 17.07 6.50
CA LEU A 142 25.90 16.01 7.10
C LEU A 142 25.39 15.59 8.49
N GLY A 143 25.17 14.29 8.65
CA GLY A 143 24.79 13.69 9.93
C GLY A 143 23.31 13.84 10.33
N LYS A 144 22.50 14.66 9.62
CA LYS A 144 21.09 14.82 9.93
C LYS A 144 20.28 13.58 9.50
N SER A 145 20.61 13.01 8.35
CA SER A 145 19.98 11.78 7.85
C SER A 145 20.13 10.60 8.83
N MET A 146 21.31 10.39 9.41
CA MET A 146 21.51 9.34 10.43
C MET A 146 20.66 9.55 11.67
N LYS A 147 20.51 10.81 12.12
CA LYS A 147 19.64 11.15 13.26
C LYS A 147 18.17 10.90 12.93
N ASN A 148 17.73 11.28 11.73
CA ASN A 148 16.37 11.06 11.26
C ASN A 148 16.05 9.57 11.19
N VAL A 149 16.93 8.74 10.60
CA VAL A 149 16.80 7.27 10.57
C VAL A 149 16.67 6.71 12.00
N THR A 150 17.55 7.14 12.93
CA THR A 150 17.50 6.66 14.31
C THR A 150 16.19 7.05 15.00
N LYS A 151 15.72 8.29 14.80
CA LYS A 151 14.44 8.77 15.35
C LYS A 151 13.25 7.96 14.80
N MET A 152 13.22 7.72 13.50
CA MET A 152 12.17 6.95 12.84
C MET A 152 12.06 5.53 13.42
N PHE A 153 13.18 4.80 13.54
CA PHE A 153 13.16 3.46 14.14
C PHE A 153 12.78 3.48 15.62
N LYS A 154 13.22 4.51 16.36
CA LYS A 154 12.81 4.71 17.75
C LYS A 154 11.29 4.92 17.84
N ALA A 155 10.72 5.79 17.00
CA ALA A 155 9.28 6.02 16.95
C ALA A 155 8.51 4.73 16.63
N ILE A 156 8.99 3.91 15.69
CA ILE A 156 8.39 2.60 15.38
C ILE A 156 8.42 1.67 16.60
N ASN A 157 9.56 1.55 17.29
CA ASN A 157 9.71 0.68 18.45
C ASN A 157 8.90 1.14 19.68
N GLU A 158 8.60 2.43 19.78
CA GLU A 158 7.83 3.06 20.87
C GLU A 158 6.33 3.17 20.55
N LEU A 159 5.86 2.63 19.42
CA LEU A 159 4.42 2.60 19.09
C LEU A 159 3.64 1.85 20.18
N PRO A 160 2.53 2.41 20.66
CA PRO A 160 1.63 1.69 21.54
C PRO A 160 0.95 0.56 20.76
N SER A 161 0.87 -0.64 21.35
CA SER A 161 0.18 -1.78 20.72
C SER A 161 0.70 -2.13 19.32
N LEU A 162 1.98 -2.50 19.22
CA LEU A 162 2.66 -2.84 17.96
C LEU A 162 1.86 -3.77 17.03
N GLU A 163 1.04 -4.63 17.62
CA GLU A 163 0.19 -5.57 16.89
C GLU A 163 -1.01 -4.92 16.17
N GLU A 164 -1.30 -3.63 16.40
CA GLU A 164 -2.30 -2.88 15.66
C GLU A 164 -1.77 -2.30 14.35
N TYR A 165 -0.45 -2.38 14.11
CA TYR A 165 0.20 -1.73 12.99
C TYR A 165 0.92 -2.71 12.07
N ILE A 166 1.04 -2.30 10.81
CA ILE A 166 2.02 -2.80 9.84
C ILE A 166 2.84 -1.61 9.40
N ILE A 167 4.15 -1.74 9.37
CA ILE A 167 5.05 -0.71 8.88
C ILE A 167 5.35 -0.99 7.41
N LEU A 168 5.17 0.00 6.55
CA LEU A 168 5.50 -0.07 5.14
C LEU A 168 6.69 0.84 4.83
N PHE A 169 7.77 0.23 4.42
CA PHE A 169 8.93 0.89 3.82
C PHE A 169 8.71 0.90 2.30
N ASP A 170 7.98 1.89 1.80
CA ASP A 170 7.68 1.98 0.38
C ASP A 170 8.88 2.57 -0.37
N GLU A 171 9.30 1.92 -1.46
CA GLU A 171 10.47 2.31 -2.25
C GLU A 171 11.75 2.48 -1.42
N ILE A 172 12.11 1.43 -0.67
CA ILE A 172 13.30 1.41 0.20
C ILE A 172 14.61 1.71 -0.56
N ASP A 173 14.56 1.72 -1.88
CA ASP A 173 15.63 2.07 -2.79
C ASP A 173 16.31 3.39 -2.43
N ALA A 174 15.53 4.37 -1.92
CA ALA A 174 16.04 5.68 -1.52
C ALA A 174 17.17 5.61 -0.48
N VAL A 175 17.19 4.58 0.38
CA VAL A 175 18.17 4.40 1.46
C VAL A 175 19.13 3.25 1.18
N ALA A 176 18.75 2.32 0.32
CA ALA A 176 19.36 1.01 0.16
C ALA A 176 20.10 0.81 -1.16
N LEU A 177 20.14 1.81 -2.03
CA LEU A 177 20.92 1.74 -3.27
C LEU A 177 22.40 1.66 -2.97
N ASP A 178 22.99 0.60 -3.50
CA ASP A 178 24.41 0.38 -3.44
C ASP A 178 25.15 1.50 -4.23
N ARG A 179 26.12 2.07 -3.65
CA ARG A 179 27.19 3.04 -3.95
C ARG A 179 27.49 3.37 -5.43
N ILE A 180 26.50 3.70 -6.25
CA ILE A 180 26.72 3.95 -7.68
C ILE A 180 27.35 5.33 -7.95
N ASN A 181 27.23 6.31 -7.02
CA ASN A 181 27.81 7.65 -7.17
C ASN A 181 29.00 7.90 -6.22
N GLN A 182 30.20 8.03 -6.79
CA GLN A 182 31.48 8.10 -6.07
C GLN A 182 31.68 9.37 -5.20
N ASN A 183 30.91 10.43 -5.36
CA ASN A 183 31.13 11.70 -4.64
C ASN A 183 30.40 11.84 -3.29
N ASP A 184 29.33 11.05 -3.04
CA ASP A 184 28.57 11.05 -1.79
C ASP A 184 28.69 9.73 -1.00
N SER A 185 29.60 8.84 -1.42
CA SER A 185 29.67 7.44 -1.00
C SER A 185 29.93 7.22 0.50
N ARG A 186 30.59 8.15 1.19
CA ARG A 186 30.92 7.99 2.62
C ARG A 186 29.75 8.29 3.53
N GLU A 187 28.93 9.30 3.21
CA GLU A 187 27.77 9.66 4.03
C GLU A 187 26.64 8.66 3.85
N MET A 188 26.32 8.31 2.61
CA MET A 188 25.32 7.27 2.32
C MET A 188 25.72 5.92 2.93
N GLY A 189 27.01 5.54 2.89
CA GLY A 189 27.48 4.33 3.57
C GLY A 189 27.27 4.35 5.08
N ARG A 190 27.38 5.51 5.74
CA ARG A 190 27.07 5.69 7.16
C ARG A 190 25.57 5.63 7.43
N VAL A 191 24.75 6.23 6.57
CA VAL A 191 23.28 6.17 6.65
C VAL A 191 22.81 4.74 6.51
N THR A 192 23.27 4.02 5.47
CA THR A 192 22.96 2.59 5.25
C THR A 192 23.42 1.73 6.43
N SER A 193 24.63 1.94 6.95
CA SER A 193 25.12 1.19 8.13
C SER A 193 24.27 1.48 9.38
N THR A 194 23.85 2.72 9.57
CA THR A 194 22.95 3.10 10.66
C THR A 194 21.58 2.45 10.48
N PHE A 195 21.04 2.48 9.26
CA PHE A 195 19.78 1.83 8.91
C PHE A 195 19.82 0.32 9.22
N LEU A 196 20.86 -0.39 8.73
CA LEU A 196 21.02 -1.82 8.96
C LEU A 196 21.06 -2.16 10.46
N ARG A 197 21.81 -1.38 11.25
CA ARG A 197 21.89 -1.57 12.69
C ARG A 197 20.55 -1.35 13.38
N GLN A 198 19.80 -0.31 12.99
CA GLN A 198 18.47 -0.05 13.56
C GLN A 198 17.46 -1.10 13.11
N PHE A 199 17.57 -1.58 11.88
CA PHE A 199 16.73 -2.65 11.35
C PHE A 199 16.92 -3.98 12.08
N ASP A 200 18.17 -4.27 12.50
CA ASP A 200 18.49 -5.44 13.33
C ASP A 200 17.92 -5.32 14.75
N ASN A 201 17.82 -4.08 15.27
CA ASN A 201 17.27 -3.78 16.60
C ASN A 201 15.76 -3.50 16.60
N LEU A 202 15.08 -3.77 15.48
CA LEU A 202 13.63 -3.61 15.42
C LEU A 202 12.95 -4.63 16.34
N ASN A 203 11.95 -4.15 17.09
CA ASN A 203 11.17 -5.02 17.98
C ASN A 203 10.59 -6.19 17.18
N PRO A 204 10.75 -7.46 17.65
CA PRO A 204 10.27 -8.64 16.93
C PRO A 204 8.75 -8.69 16.74
N ASP A 205 7.97 -7.92 17.51
CA ASP A 205 6.52 -7.83 17.35
C ASP A 205 6.08 -6.88 16.20
N VAL A 206 7.01 -6.09 15.66
CA VAL A 206 6.76 -5.22 14.52
C VAL A 206 6.64 -6.06 13.26
N VAL A 207 5.51 -5.97 12.56
CA VAL A 207 5.35 -6.50 11.21
C VAL A 207 5.76 -5.43 10.21
N LEU A 208 6.77 -5.74 9.41
CA LEU A 208 7.35 -4.83 8.43
C LEU A 208 7.22 -5.41 7.01
N ILE A 209 6.75 -4.58 6.09
CA ILE A 209 6.76 -4.84 4.65
C ILE A 209 7.63 -3.77 4.01
N ALA A 210 8.58 -4.16 3.17
CA ALA A 210 9.33 -3.22 2.34
C ALA A 210 9.06 -3.49 0.87
N THR A 211 9.04 -2.43 0.04
CA THR A 211 8.93 -2.56 -1.41
C THR A 211 10.18 -2.04 -2.09
N THR A 212 10.57 -2.63 -3.20
CA THR A 212 11.67 -2.17 -4.06
C THR A 212 11.35 -2.41 -5.53
N ASN A 213 11.72 -1.46 -6.36
CA ASN A 213 11.71 -1.59 -7.82
C ASN A 213 13.10 -1.99 -8.36
N LEU A 214 14.14 -1.88 -7.53
CA LEU A 214 15.54 -2.00 -7.90
C LEU A 214 16.25 -3.14 -7.16
N PHE A 215 15.58 -4.29 -7.01
CA PHE A 215 16.10 -5.44 -6.23
C PHE A 215 17.53 -5.84 -6.62
N LYS A 216 17.89 -5.74 -7.91
CA LYS A 216 19.25 -6.05 -8.40
C LYS A 216 20.33 -5.14 -7.82
N TYR A 217 19.95 -3.94 -7.40
CA TYR A 217 20.84 -2.90 -6.85
C TYR A 217 20.68 -2.75 -5.34
N LEU A 218 19.78 -3.54 -4.72
CA LEU A 218 19.59 -3.52 -3.27
C LEU A 218 20.81 -4.10 -2.58
N ASP A 219 21.28 -3.45 -1.51
CA ASP A 219 22.36 -3.96 -0.68
C ASP A 219 22.06 -5.40 -0.22
N LYS A 220 23.00 -6.32 -0.52
CA LYS A 220 22.84 -7.74 -0.19
C LYS A 220 22.74 -7.98 1.31
N ALA A 221 23.38 -7.14 2.13
CA ALA A 221 23.29 -7.25 3.58
C ALA A 221 21.88 -6.88 4.07
N LEU A 222 21.21 -5.90 3.42
CA LEU A 222 19.82 -5.57 3.72
C LEU A 222 18.86 -6.67 3.25
N ALA A 223 19.01 -7.16 2.01
CA ALA A 223 18.16 -8.21 1.47
C ALA A 223 18.11 -9.47 2.35
N ARG A 224 19.25 -9.84 2.96
CA ARG A 224 19.38 -11.01 3.86
C ARG A 224 18.67 -10.85 5.21
N ARG A 225 18.22 -9.65 5.55
CA ARG A 225 17.53 -9.35 6.82
C ARG A 225 16.02 -9.50 6.75
N PHE A 226 15.51 -9.75 5.56
CA PHE A 226 14.09 -10.07 5.36
C PHE A 226 13.88 -11.57 5.48
N ASP A 227 12.79 -11.95 6.14
CA ASP A 227 12.45 -13.36 6.41
C ASP A 227 11.84 -14.03 5.18
N ALA A 228 11.15 -13.25 4.34
CA ALA A 228 10.61 -13.73 3.06
C ALA A 228 10.61 -12.63 2.01
N THR A 229 10.84 -13.05 0.75
CA THR A 229 10.77 -12.17 -0.42
C THR A 229 9.65 -12.64 -1.34
N VAL A 230 8.79 -11.72 -1.75
CA VAL A 230 7.72 -11.94 -2.73
C VAL A 230 8.07 -11.23 -4.02
N ASP A 231 8.22 -11.99 -5.09
CA ASP A 231 8.49 -11.47 -6.43
C ASP A 231 7.18 -11.18 -7.15
N PHE A 232 6.94 -9.90 -7.45
CA PHE A 232 5.76 -9.40 -8.13
C PHE A 232 5.91 -9.35 -9.66
N ASP A 233 7.03 -9.79 -10.22
CA ASP A 233 7.19 -9.93 -11.68
C ASP A 233 6.77 -11.31 -12.19
N ARG A 234 6.29 -12.20 -11.34
CA ARG A 234 5.82 -13.56 -11.67
C ARG A 234 4.44 -13.59 -12.33
N TYR A 235 4.24 -12.77 -13.38
CA TYR A 235 3.04 -12.79 -14.20
C TYR A 235 3.27 -13.69 -15.41
N THR A 236 2.41 -14.69 -15.60
CA THR A 236 2.31 -15.42 -16.87
C THR A 236 1.54 -14.60 -17.90
N GLU A 237 1.63 -14.95 -19.18
CA GLU A 237 0.83 -14.32 -20.23
C GLU A 237 -0.67 -14.42 -19.94
N ASN A 238 -1.13 -15.57 -19.45
CA ASN A 238 -2.53 -15.75 -19.07
C ASN A 238 -2.92 -14.87 -17.87
N ASP A 239 -2.05 -14.70 -16.88
CA ASP A 239 -2.31 -13.77 -15.75
C ASP A 239 -2.48 -12.34 -16.23
N LYS A 240 -1.63 -11.87 -17.17
CA LYS A 240 -1.73 -10.55 -17.76
C LYS A 240 -3.08 -10.37 -18.48
N ILE A 241 -3.51 -11.36 -19.27
CA ILE A 241 -4.79 -11.34 -19.96
C ILE A 241 -5.96 -11.27 -18.97
N GLU A 242 -5.95 -12.08 -17.92
CA GLU A 242 -7.01 -12.08 -16.93
C GLU A 242 -7.07 -10.74 -16.15
N VAL A 243 -5.91 -10.18 -15.80
CA VAL A 243 -5.84 -8.83 -15.19
C VAL A 243 -6.38 -7.76 -16.14
N ALA A 244 -6.00 -7.83 -17.43
CA ALA A 244 -6.50 -6.88 -18.44
C ALA A 244 -8.02 -6.97 -18.59
N LYS A 245 -8.58 -8.20 -18.68
CA LYS A 245 -10.03 -8.43 -18.73
C LYS A 245 -10.75 -7.90 -17.50
N TYR A 246 -10.19 -8.12 -16.31
CA TYR A 246 -10.74 -7.62 -15.07
C TYR A 246 -10.77 -6.07 -15.09
N LEU A 247 -9.67 -5.44 -15.44
CA LEU A 247 -9.55 -3.97 -15.54
C LEU A 247 -10.55 -3.40 -16.55
N LEU A 248 -10.67 -4.00 -17.74
CA LEU A 248 -11.62 -3.58 -18.75
C LEU A 248 -13.06 -3.64 -18.22
N LYS A 249 -13.45 -4.76 -17.58
CA LYS A 249 -14.79 -4.92 -17.00
C LYS A 249 -15.09 -3.84 -15.96
N GLU A 250 -14.11 -3.53 -15.09
CA GLU A 250 -14.29 -2.52 -14.04
C GLU A 250 -14.42 -1.11 -14.62
N TYR A 251 -13.58 -0.73 -15.57
CA TYR A 251 -13.62 0.61 -16.15
C TYR A 251 -14.83 0.81 -17.04
N MET A 252 -15.24 -0.18 -17.83
CA MET A 252 -16.43 -0.07 -18.68
C MET A 252 -17.73 0.21 -17.91
N LYS A 253 -17.79 -0.06 -16.59
CA LYS A 253 -18.95 0.31 -15.77
C LYS A 253 -19.21 1.82 -15.77
N GLN A 254 -18.20 2.63 -16.04
CA GLN A 254 -18.26 4.10 -16.04
C GLN A 254 -18.63 4.68 -17.42
N TYR A 255 -18.64 3.86 -18.47
CA TYR A 255 -18.90 4.31 -19.85
C TYR A 255 -20.20 3.73 -20.38
N LYS A 256 -21.14 4.60 -20.76
CA LYS A 256 -22.39 4.21 -21.40
C LYS A 256 -22.18 4.06 -22.91
N GLY A 257 -22.89 3.12 -23.53
CA GLY A 257 -22.86 2.95 -24.98
C GLY A 257 -21.76 2.01 -25.52
N LEU A 258 -20.70 1.74 -24.76
CA LEU A 258 -19.66 0.82 -25.19
C LEU A 258 -20.13 -0.64 -25.14
N ARG A 259 -19.78 -1.41 -26.16
CA ARG A 259 -20.06 -2.87 -26.24
C ARG A 259 -18.83 -3.67 -25.91
N LYS A 260 -19.00 -4.70 -25.08
CA LYS A 260 -17.93 -5.61 -24.68
C LYS A 260 -17.66 -6.60 -25.79
N ASP A 261 -16.43 -6.66 -26.27
CA ASP A 261 -15.92 -7.74 -27.10
C ASP A 261 -14.65 -8.31 -26.45
N MET A 262 -14.88 -9.24 -25.52
CA MET A 262 -13.78 -9.79 -24.68
C MET A 262 -12.83 -10.65 -25.50
N ASN A 263 -13.33 -11.31 -26.54
CA ASN A 263 -12.51 -12.18 -27.38
C ASN A 263 -11.56 -11.35 -28.25
N PHE A 264 -12.05 -10.28 -28.83
CA PHE A 264 -11.22 -9.37 -29.62
C PHE A 264 -10.22 -8.63 -28.74
N PHE A 265 -10.67 -8.12 -27.57
CA PHE A 265 -9.80 -7.52 -26.59
C PHE A 265 -8.67 -8.46 -26.15
N GLU A 266 -8.99 -9.73 -25.83
CA GLU A 266 -8.00 -10.75 -25.48
C GLU A 266 -6.96 -10.94 -26.59
N LYS A 267 -7.38 -11.05 -27.85
CA LYS A 267 -6.46 -11.18 -28.97
C LYS A 267 -5.51 -9.97 -29.05
N ILE A 268 -6.02 -8.74 -28.93
CA ILE A 268 -5.20 -7.55 -28.94
C ILE A 268 -4.15 -7.58 -27.82
N ILE A 269 -4.54 -7.98 -26.60
CA ILE A 269 -3.60 -8.06 -25.47
C ILE A 269 -2.61 -9.21 -25.64
N ARG A 270 -3.04 -10.38 -26.12
CA ARG A 270 -2.20 -11.58 -26.23
C ARG A 270 -0.97 -11.37 -27.12
N TYR A 271 -1.13 -10.64 -28.21
CA TYR A 271 -0.04 -10.35 -29.16
C TYR A 271 0.81 -9.13 -28.73
N SER A 272 0.46 -8.48 -27.60
CA SER A 272 1.18 -7.29 -27.14
C SER A 272 2.33 -7.67 -26.21
N ASP A 273 3.42 -6.92 -26.31
CA ASP A 273 4.57 -7.03 -25.40
C ASP A 273 4.41 -6.06 -24.21
N VAL A 274 3.26 -6.09 -23.53
CA VAL A 274 3.02 -5.24 -22.36
C VAL A 274 3.68 -5.85 -21.13
N PRO A 275 4.65 -5.14 -20.54
CA PRO A 275 5.51 -5.75 -19.52
C PRO A 275 4.83 -5.96 -18.17
N ASN A 276 3.86 -5.12 -17.78
CA ASN A 276 3.30 -5.19 -16.42
C ASN A 276 1.85 -4.66 -16.32
N PRO A 277 1.12 -5.03 -15.25
CA PRO A 277 -0.27 -4.62 -15.01
C PRO A 277 -0.51 -3.12 -14.90
N GLY A 278 0.48 -2.35 -14.44
CA GLY A 278 0.37 -0.89 -14.34
C GLY A 278 0.25 -0.24 -15.72
N ASN A 279 1.06 -0.70 -16.67
CA ASN A 279 1.00 -0.25 -18.07
C ASN A 279 -0.33 -0.64 -18.72
N LEU A 280 -0.79 -1.89 -18.50
CA LEU A 280 -2.11 -2.34 -18.96
C LEU A 280 -3.24 -1.46 -18.44
N ARG A 281 -3.19 -1.12 -17.15
CA ARG A 281 -4.18 -0.22 -16.52
C ARG A 281 -4.27 1.12 -17.24
N ASN A 282 -3.12 1.75 -17.52
CA ASN A 282 -3.08 3.06 -18.15
C ASN A 282 -3.54 2.98 -19.61
N LEU A 283 -3.09 1.98 -20.36
CA LEU A 283 -3.50 1.75 -21.76
C LEU A 283 -5.02 1.56 -21.87
N ILE A 284 -5.62 0.73 -21.03
CA ILE A 284 -7.06 0.49 -21.04
C ILE A 284 -7.82 1.76 -20.68
N LYS A 285 -7.41 2.48 -19.63
CA LYS A 285 -8.07 3.73 -19.23
C LYS A 285 -8.06 4.77 -20.33
N VAL A 286 -6.89 5.00 -20.95
CA VAL A 286 -6.74 6.01 -21.99
C VAL A 286 -7.49 5.58 -23.24
N SER A 287 -7.49 4.31 -23.60
CA SER A 287 -8.24 3.80 -24.75
C SER A 287 -9.75 3.97 -24.60
N LEU A 288 -10.28 3.76 -23.38
CA LEU A 288 -11.69 4.02 -23.08
C LEU A 288 -12.02 5.51 -23.08
N ALA A 289 -11.15 6.34 -22.48
CA ALA A 289 -11.40 7.77 -22.34
C ALA A 289 -11.32 8.52 -23.68
N PHE A 290 -10.51 8.03 -24.62
CA PHE A 290 -10.29 8.67 -25.93
C PHE A 290 -11.12 8.01 -27.05
N SER A 291 -11.98 7.04 -26.71
CA SER A 291 -12.86 6.41 -27.67
C SER A 291 -13.99 7.35 -28.10
N ASP A 292 -14.37 7.23 -29.38
CA ASP A 292 -15.52 7.94 -29.93
C ASP A 292 -16.81 7.45 -29.24
N PRO A 293 -17.60 8.35 -28.62
CA PRO A 293 -18.84 7.99 -27.95
C PRO A 293 -19.89 7.34 -28.87
N ASP A 294 -19.86 7.65 -30.17
CA ASP A 294 -20.79 7.13 -31.18
C ASP A 294 -20.35 5.77 -31.75
N ASP A 295 -19.12 5.34 -31.49
CA ASP A 295 -18.63 4.02 -31.89
C ASP A 295 -18.43 3.08 -30.70
N PRO A 296 -19.31 2.08 -30.47
CA PRO A 296 -19.28 1.22 -29.32
C PRO A 296 -18.02 0.34 -29.20
N TYR A 297 -17.20 0.27 -30.26
CA TYR A 297 -15.97 -0.53 -30.32
C TYR A 297 -14.70 0.30 -30.54
N ASP A 298 -14.78 1.62 -30.63
CA ASP A 298 -13.61 2.47 -30.88
C ASP A 298 -12.51 2.31 -29.83
N TYR A 299 -12.85 2.01 -28.58
CA TYR A 299 -11.86 1.73 -27.53
C TYR A 299 -10.89 0.58 -27.89
N LEU A 300 -11.32 -0.41 -28.65
CA LEU A 300 -10.47 -1.52 -29.13
C LEU A 300 -9.47 -1.03 -30.19
N ARG A 301 -9.93 -0.13 -31.10
CA ARG A 301 -9.06 0.53 -32.07
C ARG A 301 -8.04 1.43 -31.39
N GLN A 302 -8.49 2.25 -30.44
CA GLN A 302 -7.61 3.09 -29.63
C GLN A 302 -6.56 2.27 -28.88
N LEU A 303 -6.95 1.14 -28.31
CA LEU A 303 -6.05 0.21 -27.63
C LEU A 303 -5.03 -0.38 -28.61
N TYR A 304 -5.50 -0.84 -29.79
CA TYR A 304 -4.63 -1.40 -30.80
C TYR A 304 -3.58 -0.41 -31.27
N ILE A 305 -3.99 0.82 -31.63
CA ILE A 305 -3.08 1.88 -32.07
C ILE A 305 -2.01 2.20 -31.01
N ARG A 306 -2.40 2.23 -29.74
CA ARG A 306 -1.47 2.50 -28.62
C ARG A 306 -0.47 1.39 -28.37
N LEU A 307 -0.83 0.14 -28.70
CA LEU A 307 0.04 -1.02 -28.53
C LEU A 307 0.96 -1.23 -29.74
N TYR A 308 0.48 -1.00 -30.94
CA TYR A 308 1.15 -1.40 -32.18
C TYR A 308 1.50 -0.22 -33.12
N GLY A 309 1.03 0.98 -32.81
CA GLY A 309 1.20 2.17 -33.64
C GLY A 309 0.13 2.26 -34.74
N ASP A 310 0.37 1.66 -35.88
CA ASP A 310 -0.53 1.75 -37.02
C ASP A 310 -1.49 0.57 -37.15
N ILE A 311 -2.66 0.84 -37.74
CA ILE A 311 -3.63 -0.22 -38.05
C ILE A 311 -3.06 -1.07 -39.22
N PRO A 312 -3.02 -2.42 -39.06
CA PRO A 312 -2.37 -3.25 -40.06
C PRO A 312 -3.15 -3.30 -41.35
N THR A 313 -2.46 -3.16 -42.47
CA THR A 313 -3.06 -3.31 -43.84
C THR A 313 -3.36 -4.76 -44.20
N VAL A 314 -2.66 -5.70 -43.56
CA VAL A 314 -2.83 -7.15 -43.70
C VAL A 314 -3.14 -7.77 -42.36
N ASN A 315 -4.06 -8.75 -42.33
CA ASN A 315 -4.42 -9.45 -41.10
C ASN A 315 -3.30 -10.40 -40.62
N ALA A 316 -2.34 -9.84 -39.88
CA ALA A 316 -1.19 -10.58 -39.34
C ALA A 316 -1.48 -11.32 -38.03
N PHE A 317 -2.63 -11.08 -37.38
CA PHE A 317 -2.94 -11.55 -36.03
C PHE A 317 -4.16 -12.49 -35.95
N ASP A 318 -4.52 -13.16 -37.04
CA ASP A 318 -5.69 -14.07 -37.08
C ASP A 318 -7.01 -13.39 -36.64
N PHE A 319 -7.19 -12.12 -36.95
CA PHE A 319 -8.43 -11.42 -36.68
C PHE A 319 -9.53 -11.89 -37.65
N THR A 320 -10.74 -12.05 -37.15
CA THR A 320 -11.90 -12.27 -37.99
C THR A 320 -12.16 -11.05 -38.89
N GLN A 321 -12.90 -11.24 -40.01
CA GLN A 321 -13.28 -10.10 -40.88
C GLN A 321 -13.98 -8.99 -40.12
N ARG A 322 -14.82 -9.34 -39.12
CA ARG A 322 -15.49 -8.38 -38.25
C ARG A 322 -14.50 -7.61 -37.37
N GLU A 323 -13.56 -8.29 -36.70
CA GLU A 323 -12.54 -7.68 -35.86
C GLU A 323 -11.64 -6.74 -36.67
N PHE A 324 -11.25 -7.20 -37.85
CA PHE A 324 -10.46 -6.38 -38.79
C PHE A 324 -11.23 -5.15 -39.26
N SER A 325 -12.54 -5.27 -39.57
CA SER A 325 -13.38 -4.14 -39.95
C SER A 325 -13.56 -3.10 -38.82
N ILE A 326 -13.55 -3.54 -37.55
CA ILE A 326 -13.60 -2.62 -36.38
C ILE A 326 -12.34 -1.75 -36.34
N LEU A 327 -11.16 -2.33 -36.62
CA LEU A 327 -9.91 -1.54 -36.65
C LEU A 327 -9.90 -0.50 -37.79
N HIS A 328 -10.46 -0.84 -38.98
CA HIS A 328 -10.42 0.01 -40.18
C HIS A 328 -11.60 0.96 -40.29
N LYS A 329 -12.54 0.96 -39.35
CA LYS A 329 -13.64 1.91 -39.37
C LYS A 329 -13.08 3.34 -39.23
N LYS A 330 -13.22 4.17 -40.26
CA LYS A 330 -12.79 5.58 -40.26
C LYS A 330 -13.50 6.30 -39.10
N GLN A 331 -12.76 7.01 -38.28
CA GLN A 331 -13.35 8.06 -37.45
C GLN A 331 -14.08 9.05 -38.39
N LYS A 332 -15.32 9.40 -38.07
CA LYS A 332 -15.96 10.55 -38.69
C LYS A 332 -15.06 11.75 -38.40
N GLU A 333 -14.43 12.30 -39.45
CA GLU A 333 -13.72 13.57 -39.34
C GLU A 333 -14.70 14.55 -38.70
N GLY A 334 -14.35 15.08 -37.55
CA GLY A 334 -15.15 16.07 -36.86
C GLY A 334 -15.28 17.25 -37.82
N GLN A 335 -16.50 17.53 -38.26
CA GLN A 335 -16.83 18.79 -38.87
C GLN A 335 -16.56 19.85 -37.80
N ALA A 336 -15.53 20.68 -38.07
CA ALA A 336 -15.20 21.89 -37.34
C ALA A 336 -16.31 22.92 -37.42
#